data_d27b96f1d86e36f27550d208af521b99
#
_entry.id   d27b96f1d86e36f27550d208af521b99
#
_cell.length_a   1.000
_cell.length_b   1.000
_cell.length_c   1.000
_cell.angle_alpha   90.00
_cell.angle_beta   90.00
_cell.angle_gamma   90.00
#
_symmetry.space_group_name_H-M   'P 1'
#
loop_
_entity.id
_entity.type
_entity.pdbx_description
1 polymer ?
#
loop_
_entity_poly.entity_id
_entity_poly.type
_entity_poly.pdbx_seq_one_letter_code
_entity_poly.pdbx_strand_id
1 'polypeptide(L)'
;MFGRSWGEYLAFQRVFLVLILAVGLVRLGLSLAGLPDSSVRWASMNVPLWLGTFACGVAAHRTGFGGYRQLLPLVFVLLLPLHAVALLGIGLAAAGHPNILAAPEYGGQVGPALHAAAHLTLGVVIPSVLLWGVAALTLRITKSLAGRPATS
;
A
#
# COMPACT_ATOMS: atom_id res chain seq x y z
N MET A 1 16.78 8.42 6.77
CA MET A 1 16.41 7.22 7.52
C MET A 1 17.16 6.04 6.95
N PHE A 2 17.87 5.27 7.76
CA PHE A 2 18.73 4.14 7.31
C PHE A 2 19.67 4.45 6.13
N GLY A 3 20.27 5.63 6.10
CA GLY A 3 21.23 6.06 5.08
C GLY A 3 20.61 6.56 3.76
N ARG A 4 19.28 6.72 3.70
CA ARG A 4 18.53 7.26 2.55
C ARG A 4 17.59 8.39 2.97
N SER A 5 17.35 9.33 2.08
CA SER A 5 16.36 10.40 2.27
C SER A 5 14.93 9.91 1.98
N TRP A 6 13.94 10.61 2.49
CA TRP A 6 12.53 10.33 2.13
C TRP A 6 12.27 10.48 0.64
N GLY A 7 12.89 11.46 -0.02
CA GLY A 7 12.80 11.65 -1.47
C GLY A 7 13.28 10.43 -2.26
N GLU A 8 14.35 9.76 -1.81
CA GLU A 8 14.84 8.54 -2.46
C GLU A 8 13.84 7.38 -2.32
N TYR A 9 13.20 7.21 -1.14
CA TYR A 9 12.15 6.20 -0.96
C TYR A 9 10.93 6.45 -1.85
N LEU A 10 10.47 7.70 -1.91
CA LEU A 10 9.35 8.10 -2.78
C LEU A 10 9.70 7.90 -4.25
N ALA A 11 10.89 8.32 -4.68
CA ALA A 11 11.34 8.15 -6.06
C ALA A 11 11.44 6.68 -6.46
N PHE A 12 11.95 5.83 -5.55
CA PHE A 12 12.07 4.39 -5.78
C PHE A 12 10.71 3.73 -6.01
N GLN A 13 9.68 4.16 -5.27
CA GLN A 13 8.34 3.59 -5.32
C GLN A 13 7.35 4.36 -6.22
N ARG A 14 7.79 5.42 -6.89
CA ARG A 14 6.92 6.39 -7.58
C ARG A 14 5.84 5.75 -8.46
N VAL A 15 6.19 4.69 -9.21
CA VAL A 15 5.24 4.00 -10.10
C VAL A 15 4.11 3.37 -9.32
N PHE A 16 4.43 2.63 -8.25
CA PHE A 16 3.42 1.96 -7.43
C PHE A 16 2.60 2.95 -6.60
N LEU A 17 3.21 4.04 -6.12
CA LEU A 17 2.49 5.13 -5.44
C LEU A 17 1.42 5.73 -6.35
N VAL A 18 1.78 6.05 -7.59
CA VAL A 18 0.84 6.59 -8.58
C VAL A 18 -0.25 5.57 -8.92
N LEU A 19 0.10 4.30 -9.10
CA LEU A 19 -0.87 3.25 -9.41
C LEU A 19 -1.86 3.02 -8.24
N ILE A 20 -1.39 2.96 -6.99
CA ILE A 20 -2.26 2.79 -5.83
C ILE A 20 -3.21 3.98 -5.71
N LEU A 21 -2.68 5.21 -5.85
CA LEU A 21 -3.47 6.43 -5.79
C LEU A 21 -4.51 6.48 -6.92
N ALA A 22 -4.11 6.22 -8.16
CA ALA A 22 -5.00 6.25 -9.32
C ALA A 22 -6.14 5.23 -9.19
N VAL A 23 -5.80 3.97 -8.86
CA VAL A 23 -6.81 2.91 -8.65
C VAL A 23 -7.75 3.26 -7.51
N GLY A 24 -7.21 3.80 -6.40
CA GLY A 24 -8.01 4.21 -5.25
C GLY A 24 -8.97 5.35 -5.57
N LEU A 25 -8.51 6.38 -6.28
CA LEU A 25 -9.35 7.50 -6.71
C LEU A 25 -10.42 7.07 -7.72
N VAL A 26 -10.08 6.18 -8.66
CA VAL A 26 -11.06 5.60 -9.59
C VAL A 26 -12.13 4.83 -8.80
N ARG A 27 -11.74 3.96 -7.87
CA ARG A 27 -12.69 3.21 -7.04
C ARG A 27 -13.59 4.12 -6.22
N LEU A 28 -13.01 5.16 -5.59
CA LEU A 28 -13.76 6.16 -4.83
C LEU A 28 -14.75 6.90 -5.73
N GLY A 29 -14.31 7.38 -6.89
CA GLY A 29 -15.18 8.10 -7.85
C GLY A 29 -16.34 7.25 -8.34
N LEU A 30 -16.09 5.99 -8.71
CA LEU A 30 -17.14 5.05 -9.13
C LEU A 30 -18.15 4.78 -8.00
N SER A 31 -17.66 4.66 -6.76
CA SER A 31 -18.53 4.49 -5.60
C SER A 31 -19.39 5.73 -5.33
N LEU A 32 -18.82 6.93 -5.42
CA LEU A 32 -19.55 8.19 -5.27
C LEU A 32 -20.58 8.39 -6.41
N ALA A 33 -20.35 7.81 -7.58
CA ALA A 33 -21.32 7.74 -8.69
C ALA A 33 -22.43 6.71 -8.47
N GLY A 34 -22.46 6.03 -7.30
CA GLY A 34 -23.52 5.10 -6.92
C GLY A 34 -23.32 3.66 -7.40
N LEU A 35 -22.15 3.30 -7.96
CA LEU A 35 -21.90 1.91 -8.34
C LEU A 35 -21.66 1.04 -7.08
N PRO A 36 -22.29 -0.16 -7.02
CA PRO A 36 -22.11 -1.06 -5.89
C PRO A 36 -20.71 -1.67 -5.86
N ASP A 37 -20.25 -2.10 -4.69
CA ASP A 37 -18.90 -2.68 -4.50
C ASP A 37 -18.64 -3.87 -5.43
N SER A 38 -19.65 -4.72 -5.65
CA SER A 38 -19.55 -5.86 -6.58
C SER A 38 -19.09 -5.48 -7.98
N SER A 39 -19.47 -4.29 -8.46
CA SER A 39 -19.13 -3.78 -9.80
C SER A 39 -17.76 -3.09 -9.85
N VAL A 40 -17.23 -2.61 -8.72
CA VAL A 40 -15.98 -1.83 -8.67
C VAL A 40 -14.82 -2.53 -7.95
N ARG A 41 -15.03 -3.72 -7.40
CA ARG A 41 -14.03 -4.50 -6.67
C ARG A 41 -12.78 -4.86 -7.48
N TRP A 42 -12.89 -4.86 -8.82
CA TRP A 42 -11.75 -5.04 -9.72
C TRP A 42 -10.70 -3.91 -9.58
N ALA A 43 -11.15 -2.68 -9.24
CA ALA A 43 -10.29 -1.56 -8.94
C ALA A 43 -9.74 -1.67 -7.51
N SER A 44 -8.90 -2.69 -7.27
CA SER A 44 -8.34 -2.97 -5.95
C SER A 44 -6.96 -2.36 -5.78
N MET A 45 -6.81 -1.44 -4.83
CA MET A 45 -5.52 -0.87 -4.43
C MET A 45 -4.53 -1.93 -3.90
N ASN A 46 -5.05 -3.09 -3.46
CA ASN A 46 -4.19 -4.17 -2.98
C ASN A 46 -3.34 -4.79 -4.09
N VAL A 47 -3.81 -4.80 -5.35
CA VAL A 47 -3.05 -5.36 -6.48
C VAL A 47 -1.73 -4.60 -6.67
N PRO A 48 -1.70 -3.28 -6.93
CA PRO A 48 -0.44 -2.56 -7.06
C PRO A 48 0.35 -2.50 -5.74
N LEU A 49 -0.28 -2.57 -4.57
CA LEU A 49 0.39 -2.66 -3.28
C LEU A 49 1.23 -3.95 -3.17
N TRP A 50 0.65 -5.10 -3.47
CA TRP A 50 1.35 -6.38 -3.45
C TRP A 50 2.46 -6.45 -4.50
N LEU A 51 2.17 -6.01 -5.74
CA LEU A 51 3.18 -5.94 -6.80
C LEU A 51 4.37 -5.05 -6.41
N GLY A 52 4.09 -3.88 -5.83
CA GLY A 52 5.11 -2.98 -5.30
C GLY A 52 5.92 -3.60 -4.17
N THR A 53 5.28 -4.36 -3.29
CA THR A 53 5.94 -5.07 -2.20
C THR A 53 6.91 -6.13 -2.71
N PHE A 54 6.50 -6.96 -3.66
CA PHE A 54 7.39 -7.93 -4.31
C PHE A 54 8.54 -7.24 -5.07
N ALA A 55 8.20 -6.19 -5.83
CA ALA A 55 9.18 -5.40 -6.57
C ALA A 55 10.25 -4.78 -5.64
N CYS A 56 9.88 -4.37 -4.41
CA CYS A 56 10.83 -3.86 -3.42
C CYS A 56 11.99 -4.81 -3.18
N GLY A 57 11.72 -6.09 -2.90
CA GLY A 57 12.75 -7.07 -2.60
C GLY A 57 13.69 -7.30 -3.78
N VAL A 58 13.13 -7.46 -4.99
CA VAL A 58 13.90 -7.68 -6.21
C VAL A 58 14.72 -6.44 -6.58
N ALA A 59 14.07 -5.28 -6.63
CA ALA A 59 14.71 -4.04 -7.07
C ALA A 59 15.76 -3.56 -6.05
N ALA A 60 15.53 -3.69 -4.74
CA ALA A 60 16.51 -3.34 -3.71
C ALA A 60 17.82 -4.11 -3.89
N HIS A 61 17.76 -5.38 -4.27
CA HIS A 61 18.95 -6.17 -4.59
C HIS A 61 19.60 -5.71 -5.89
N ARG A 62 18.83 -5.61 -6.98
CA ARG A 62 19.35 -5.30 -8.32
C ARG A 62 19.97 -3.91 -8.45
N THR A 63 19.40 -2.92 -7.74
CA THR A 63 19.86 -1.53 -7.82
C THR A 63 20.85 -1.16 -6.71
N GLY A 64 21.12 -2.07 -5.77
CA GLY A 64 21.93 -1.74 -4.60
C GLY A 64 21.28 -0.70 -3.68
N PHE A 65 19.95 -0.50 -3.77
CA PHE A 65 19.23 0.51 -2.99
C PHE A 65 19.41 0.29 -1.48
N GLY A 66 19.47 -0.98 -1.05
CA GLY A 66 19.73 -1.31 0.34
C GLY A 66 19.43 -2.76 0.70
N GLY A 67 19.36 -3.02 2.00
CA GLY A 67 19.07 -4.34 2.58
C GLY A 67 17.71 -4.37 3.32
N TYR A 68 17.59 -5.33 4.25
CA TYR A 68 16.36 -5.55 5.00
C TYR A 68 15.84 -4.33 5.76
N ARG A 69 16.75 -3.47 6.26
CA ARG A 69 16.39 -2.24 7.02
C ARG A 69 15.71 -1.21 6.14
N GLN A 70 16.12 -1.09 4.87
CA GLN A 70 15.54 -0.15 3.91
C GLN A 70 14.19 -0.61 3.38
N LEU A 71 13.88 -1.92 3.44
CA LEU A 71 12.58 -2.43 3.01
C LEU A 71 11.43 -1.93 3.87
N LEU A 72 11.65 -1.73 5.18
CA LEU A 72 10.58 -1.25 6.07
C LEU A 72 10.04 0.13 5.64
N PRO A 73 10.86 1.18 5.47
CA PRO A 73 10.36 2.45 4.96
C PRO A 73 9.84 2.36 3.51
N LEU A 74 10.34 1.47 2.67
CA LEU A 74 9.80 1.27 1.32
C LEU A 74 8.35 0.77 1.34
N VAL A 75 8.05 -0.23 2.16
CA VAL A 75 6.67 -0.75 2.27
C VAL A 75 5.76 0.22 3.03
N PHE A 76 6.29 0.94 4.03
CA PHE A 76 5.55 2.01 4.70
C PHE A 76 5.11 3.09 3.70
N VAL A 77 6.00 3.53 2.82
CA VAL A 77 5.70 4.53 1.78
C VAL A 77 4.59 4.04 0.83
N LEU A 78 4.55 2.74 0.49
CA LEU A 78 3.48 2.16 -0.33
C LEU A 78 2.09 2.24 0.32
N LEU A 79 2.02 2.23 1.65
CA LEU A 79 0.75 2.33 2.38
C LEU A 79 0.19 3.76 2.41
N LEU A 80 1.02 4.79 2.21
CA LEU A 80 0.59 6.18 2.31
C LEU A 80 -0.57 6.52 1.36
N PRO A 81 -0.50 6.27 0.04
CA PRO A 81 -1.61 6.58 -0.85
C PRO A 81 -2.86 5.74 -0.57
N LEU A 82 -2.72 4.49 -0.13
CA LEU A 82 -3.85 3.65 0.23
C LEU A 82 -4.62 4.26 1.41
N HIS A 83 -3.92 4.62 2.49
CA HIS A 83 -4.56 5.22 3.67
C HIS A 83 -5.07 6.64 3.37
N ALA A 84 -4.37 7.42 2.55
CA ALA A 84 -4.84 8.74 2.15
C ALA A 84 -6.20 8.66 1.44
N VAL A 85 -6.37 7.72 0.51
CA VAL A 85 -7.66 7.52 -0.20
C VAL A 85 -8.73 6.97 0.74
N ALA A 86 -8.39 6.04 1.64
CA ALA A 86 -9.34 5.53 2.63
C ALA A 86 -9.83 6.64 3.58
N LEU A 87 -8.92 7.46 4.11
CA LEU A 87 -9.26 8.61 4.96
C LEU A 87 -10.10 9.66 4.23
N LEU A 88 -9.81 9.91 2.95
CA LEU A 88 -10.65 10.76 2.10
C LEU A 88 -12.07 10.20 2.00
N GLY A 89 -12.23 8.89 1.74
CA GLY A 89 -13.52 8.22 1.70
C GLY A 89 -14.29 8.31 3.01
N ILE A 90 -13.62 8.09 4.15
CA ILE A 90 -14.21 8.23 5.49
C ILE A 90 -14.67 9.68 5.73
N GLY A 91 -13.84 10.67 5.37
CA GLY A 91 -14.17 12.08 5.50
C GLY A 91 -15.38 12.49 4.64
N LEU A 92 -15.45 12.03 3.41
CA LEU A 92 -16.59 12.27 2.52
C LEU A 92 -17.87 11.61 3.05
N ALA A 93 -17.80 10.40 3.57
CA ALA A 93 -18.95 9.74 4.18
C ALA A 93 -19.45 10.50 5.43
N ALA A 94 -18.55 11.01 6.27
CA ALA A 94 -18.90 11.86 7.41
C ALA A 94 -19.54 13.20 6.98
N ALA A 95 -19.22 13.68 5.78
CA ALA A 95 -19.82 14.88 5.19
C ALA A 95 -21.14 14.59 4.42
N GLY A 96 -21.69 13.39 4.51
CA GLY A 96 -22.95 13.00 3.88
C GLY A 96 -22.83 12.41 2.47
N HIS A 97 -21.61 12.05 2.04
CA HIS A 97 -21.36 11.38 0.76
C HIS A 97 -20.97 9.91 0.97
N PRO A 98 -21.94 8.99 1.15
CA PRO A 98 -21.66 7.59 1.42
C PRO A 98 -20.86 6.95 0.30
N ASN A 99 -19.89 6.12 0.66
CA ASN A 99 -19.04 5.42 -0.28
C ASN A 99 -18.47 4.12 0.33
N ILE A 100 -18.03 3.21 -0.52
CA ILE A 100 -17.54 1.88 -0.12
C ILE A 100 -16.24 1.92 0.69
N LEU A 101 -15.44 2.98 0.62
CA LEU A 101 -14.18 3.07 1.37
C LEU A 101 -14.41 3.43 2.85
N ALA A 102 -15.58 3.93 3.17
CA ALA A 102 -15.99 4.17 4.55
C ALA A 102 -16.45 2.89 5.27
N ALA A 103 -16.42 1.73 4.59
CA ALA A 103 -16.88 0.45 5.11
C ALA A 103 -18.23 0.58 5.84
N PRO A 104 -19.33 0.87 5.09
CA PRO A 104 -20.64 1.18 5.66
C PRO A 104 -21.19 0.08 6.57
N GLU A 105 -20.76 -1.18 6.38
CA GLU A 105 -21.06 -2.31 7.25
C GLU A 105 -20.53 -2.15 8.69
N TYR A 106 -19.47 -1.37 8.88
CA TYR A 106 -18.91 -1.03 10.21
C TYR A 106 -19.35 0.36 10.67
N GLY A 107 -19.85 1.21 9.77
CA GLY A 107 -20.14 2.62 10.02
C GLY A 107 -21.24 2.86 11.06
N GLY A 108 -22.16 1.91 11.25
CA GLY A 108 -23.18 1.98 12.28
C GLY A 108 -22.66 1.62 13.69
N GLN A 109 -21.52 0.95 13.77
CA GLN A 109 -20.94 0.46 15.05
C GLN A 109 -19.71 1.28 15.46
N VAL A 110 -19.02 1.88 14.51
CA VAL A 110 -17.76 2.60 14.74
C VAL A 110 -17.87 3.98 14.10
N GLY A 111 -17.87 5.02 14.92
CA GLY A 111 -17.90 6.40 14.41
C GLY A 111 -16.71 6.72 13.48
N PRO A 112 -16.84 7.69 12.54
CA PRO A 112 -15.82 7.99 11.54
C PRO A 112 -14.46 8.36 12.15
N ALA A 113 -14.42 9.01 13.31
CA ALA A 113 -13.17 9.34 13.99
C ALA A 113 -12.41 8.10 14.47
N LEU A 114 -13.12 7.11 15.05
CA LEU A 114 -12.49 5.87 15.49
C LEU A 114 -12.06 5.00 14.29
N HIS A 115 -12.85 4.99 13.22
CA HIS A 115 -12.49 4.31 11.97
C HIS A 115 -11.21 4.92 11.37
N ALA A 116 -11.13 6.25 11.27
CA ALA A 116 -9.93 6.94 10.79
C ALA A 116 -8.71 6.66 11.71
N ALA A 117 -8.89 6.68 13.03
CA ALA A 117 -7.83 6.35 13.98
C ALA A 117 -7.33 4.91 13.81
N ALA A 118 -8.23 3.94 13.58
CA ALA A 118 -7.86 2.56 13.31
C ALA A 118 -7.02 2.42 12.02
N HIS A 119 -7.37 3.16 10.96
CA HIS A 119 -6.55 3.22 9.75
C HIS A 119 -5.15 3.78 10.00
N LEU A 120 -5.04 4.87 10.78
CA LEU A 120 -3.74 5.52 11.06
C LEU A 120 -2.86 4.74 12.03
N THR A 121 -3.42 3.83 12.81
CA THR A 121 -2.69 3.02 13.79
C THR A 121 -2.53 1.58 13.31
N LEU A 122 -3.53 0.74 13.57
CA LEU A 122 -3.48 -0.68 13.25
C LEU A 122 -3.36 -0.95 11.75
N GLY A 123 -4.07 -0.15 10.93
CA GLY A 123 -4.03 -0.24 9.46
C GLY A 123 -2.67 0.10 8.85
N VAL A 124 -1.84 0.90 9.52
CA VAL A 124 -0.48 1.19 9.09
C VAL A 124 0.51 0.20 9.70
N VAL A 125 0.47 -0.02 11.02
CA VAL A 125 1.49 -0.80 11.72
C VAL A 125 1.46 -2.26 11.30
N ILE A 126 0.30 -2.91 11.34
CA ILE A 126 0.19 -4.35 11.04
C ILE A 126 0.57 -4.65 9.59
N PRO A 127 -0.02 -3.97 8.56
CA PRO A 127 0.40 -4.20 7.19
C PRO A 127 1.87 -3.87 6.93
N SER A 128 2.44 -2.82 7.56
CA SER A 128 3.86 -2.50 7.39
C SER A 128 4.76 -3.68 7.77
N VAL A 129 4.48 -4.33 8.89
CA VAL A 129 5.27 -5.49 9.37
C VAL A 129 5.08 -6.69 8.42
N LEU A 130 3.84 -6.99 8.03
CA LEU A 130 3.52 -8.10 7.13
C LEU A 130 4.17 -7.91 5.74
N LEU A 131 4.00 -6.74 5.14
CA LEU A 131 4.56 -6.42 3.82
C LEU A 131 6.10 -6.37 3.87
N TRP A 132 6.68 -5.87 4.98
CA TRP A 132 8.12 -5.95 5.18
C TRP A 132 8.62 -7.39 5.20
N GLY A 133 7.92 -8.31 5.88
CA GLY A 133 8.25 -9.73 5.90
C GLY A 133 8.24 -10.34 4.49
N VAL A 134 7.22 -10.02 3.69
CA VAL A 134 7.12 -10.47 2.28
C VAL A 134 8.25 -9.88 1.42
N ALA A 135 8.52 -8.58 1.51
CA ALA A 135 9.61 -7.95 0.80
C ALA A 135 10.99 -8.52 1.21
N ALA A 136 11.18 -8.80 2.50
CA ALA A 136 12.38 -9.42 3.03
C ALA A 136 12.59 -10.86 2.50
N LEU A 137 11.51 -11.65 2.44
CA LEU A 137 11.54 -12.99 1.84
C LEU A 137 11.91 -12.91 0.34
N THR A 138 11.29 -11.98 -0.39
CA THR A 138 11.59 -11.76 -1.81
C THR A 138 13.06 -11.35 -2.02
N LEU A 139 13.59 -10.45 -1.18
CA LEU A 139 15.00 -10.07 -1.21
C LEU A 139 15.91 -11.29 -0.95
N ARG A 140 15.58 -12.14 0.03
CA ARG A 140 16.33 -13.35 0.35
C ARG A 140 16.36 -14.32 -0.83
N ILE A 141 15.21 -14.59 -1.44
CA ILE A 141 15.08 -15.46 -2.62
C ILE A 141 15.92 -14.89 -3.78
N THR A 142 15.79 -13.61 -4.07
CA THR A 142 16.53 -12.94 -5.16
C THR A 142 18.04 -13.09 -4.95
N LYS A 143 18.54 -12.89 -3.73
CA LYS A 143 19.97 -13.06 -3.40
C LYS A 143 20.42 -14.50 -3.59
N SER A 144 19.62 -15.47 -3.17
CA SER A 144 19.98 -16.90 -3.29
C SER A 144 20.03 -17.38 -4.73
N LEU A 145 19.16 -16.81 -5.59
CA LEU A 145 19.16 -17.12 -7.03
C LEU A 145 20.33 -16.45 -7.76
N ALA A 146 20.68 -15.23 -7.39
CA ALA A 146 21.79 -14.50 -7.98
C ALA A 146 23.16 -15.09 -7.61
N GLY A 147 23.29 -15.75 -6.46
CA GLY A 147 24.53 -16.40 -6.01
C GLY A 147 24.74 -17.82 -6.53
N ARG A 148 23.81 -18.40 -7.30
CA ARG A 148 24.01 -19.73 -7.91
C ARG A 148 24.87 -19.59 -9.16
N PRO A 149 26.03 -20.31 -9.26
CA PRO A 149 26.78 -20.38 -10.51
C PRO A 149 25.88 -20.99 -11.59
N ALA A 150 25.95 -20.44 -12.81
CA ALA A 150 25.30 -21.05 -13.95
C ALA A 150 25.90 -22.48 -14.09
N THR A 151 25.09 -23.51 -13.89
CA THR A 151 25.48 -24.89 -14.19
C THR A 151 25.60 -24.98 -15.71
N SER A 152 26.83 -24.93 -16.18
CA SER A 152 27.18 -25.23 -17.59
C SER A 152 26.93 -26.70 -17.88
#